data_286929c005f30f64310660b84015c984
#
_entry.id   286929c005f30f64310660b84015c984
#
_cell.length_a   1.000
_cell.length_b   1.000
_cell.length_c   1.000
_cell.angle_alpha   90.00
_cell.angle_beta   90.00
_cell.angle_gamma   90.00
#
_symmetry.space_group_name_H-M   'P 1'
#
loop_
_entity.id
_entity.type
_entity.pdbx_description
1 polymer ?
#
loop_
_entity_poly.entity_id
_entity_poly.type
_entity_poly.pdbx_seq_one_letter_code
_entity_poly.pdbx_strand_id
1 'polypeptide(L)'
;MLQIVEGNKPVIAKVHGAAYAAGCQLVASCDLAYSTKDALFATPGVNIGLFCSTPMVAVSRKINRKPMMKMLLTGEPIKADYAKEIGLINDCFSKSKLNNEVLKIAKKIASKSNLTIKIGKQTFYKQLEMPLRKAYAHTSKMMTINMMAMDAKEGISAFLEKRKPVWKNK
;
A
#
# COMPACT_ATOMS: atom_id res chain seq x y z
N MET A 1 2.71 -3.30 12.45
CA MET A 1 1.85 -3.40 11.27
C MET A 1 0.68 -2.43 11.32
N LEU A 2 -0.11 -2.40 12.39
CA LEU A 2 -1.25 -1.46 12.52
C LEU A 2 -0.84 0.00 12.34
N GLN A 3 0.27 0.45 12.93
CA GLN A 3 0.78 1.82 12.74
C GLN A 3 1.07 2.18 11.28
N ILE A 4 1.42 1.20 10.43
CA ILE A 4 1.62 1.43 8.98
C ILE A 4 0.26 1.68 8.32
N VAL A 5 -0.71 0.81 8.60
CA VAL A 5 -2.05 0.86 7.98
C VAL A 5 -2.83 2.10 8.45
N GLU A 6 -2.84 2.35 9.76
CA GLU A 6 -3.60 3.44 10.39
C GLU A 6 -2.87 4.79 10.38
N GLY A 7 -1.60 4.79 10.00
CA GLY A 7 -0.76 5.99 10.01
C GLY A 7 -1.21 7.06 9.02
N ASN A 8 -0.77 8.28 9.27
CA ASN A 8 -1.15 9.45 8.48
C ASN A 8 -0.38 9.60 7.15
N LYS A 9 0.78 8.94 7.06
CA LYS A 9 1.66 9.06 5.88
C LYS A 9 1.66 7.75 5.10
N PRO A 10 1.72 7.79 3.76
CA PRO A 10 1.96 6.59 2.96
C PRO A 10 3.31 5.97 3.28
N VAL A 11 3.34 4.64 3.33
CA VAL A 11 4.54 3.84 3.54
C VAL A 11 4.80 3.00 2.30
N ILE A 12 6.00 3.07 1.76
CA ILE A 12 6.42 2.34 0.57
C ILE A 12 7.48 1.31 0.97
N ALA A 13 7.19 0.03 0.74
CA ALA A 13 8.19 -1.02 0.85
C ALA A 13 9.10 -1.01 -0.38
N LYS A 14 10.42 -0.99 -0.13
CA LYS A 14 11.45 -1.17 -1.15
C LYS A 14 12.26 -2.43 -0.81
N VAL A 15 11.96 -3.53 -1.50
CA VAL A 15 12.45 -4.86 -1.17
C VAL A 15 13.61 -5.27 -2.08
N HIS A 16 14.71 -5.74 -1.49
CA HIS A 16 15.83 -6.34 -2.20
C HIS A 16 16.27 -7.59 -1.42
N GLY A 17 16.15 -8.75 -2.05
CA GLY A 17 16.37 -10.04 -1.40
C GLY A 17 15.09 -10.69 -0.89
N ALA A 18 15.16 -11.45 0.20
CA ALA A 18 14.07 -12.25 0.73
C ALA A 18 13.19 -11.46 1.72
N ALA A 19 11.87 -11.51 1.54
CA ALA A 19 10.87 -11.02 2.47
C ALA A 19 10.00 -12.20 2.94
N TYR A 20 10.40 -12.88 4.00
CA TYR A 20 9.75 -14.10 4.51
C TYR A 20 9.00 -13.85 5.83
N ALA A 21 7.96 -14.62 6.08
CA ALA A 21 7.15 -14.59 7.29
C ALA A 21 6.76 -13.15 7.70
N ALA A 22 7.28 -12.63 8.82
CA ALA A 22 7.05 -11.26 9.26
C ALA A 22 7.55 -10.20 8.26
N GLY A 23 8.59 -10.50 7.47
CA GLY A 23 9.05 -9.65 6.37
C GLY A 23 8.01 -9.54 5.25
N CYS A 24 7.39 -10.65 4.86
CA CYS A 24 6.30 -10.66 3.89
C CYS A 24 5.07 -9.92 4.44
N GLN A 25 4.75 -10.09 5.72
CA GLN A 25 3.70 -9.34 6.43
C GLN A 25 3.97 -7.84 6.40
N LEU A 26 5.21 -7.41 6.65
CA LEU A 26 5.60 -6.01 6.62
C LEU A 26 5.36 -5.40 5.24
N VAL A 27 5.81 -6.09 4.18
CA VAL A 27 5.61 -5.67 2.78
C VAL A 27 4.12 -5.52 2.48
N ALA A 28 3.32 -6.54 2.80
CA ALA A 28 1.87 -6.52 2.58
C ALA A 28 1.14 -5.45 3.39
N SER A 29 1.69 -5.02 4.53
CA SER A 29 1.11 -3.95 5.36
C SER A 29 1.37 -2.55 4.81
N CYS A 30 2.40 -2.37 3.96
CA CYS A 30 2.69 -1.09 3.33
C CYS A 30 1.63 -0.70 2.29
N ASP A 31 1.48 0.59 2.06
CA ASP A 31 0.51 1.11 1.07
C ASP A 31 0.92 0.76 -0.35
N LEU A 32 2.21 0.81 -0.63
CA LEU A 32 2.83 0.43 -1.89
C LEU A 32 4.05 -0.46 -1.62
N ALA A 33 4.36 -1.34 -2.58
CA ALA A 33 5.51 -2.22 -2.49
C ALA A 33 6.18 -2.38 -3.87
N TYR A 34 7.50 -2.24 -3.88
CA TYR A 34 8.34 -2.43 -5.06
C TYR A 34 9.54 -3.29 -4.69
N SER A 35 10.02 -4.10 -5.63
CA SER A 35 11.14 -4.98 -5.36
C SER A 35 12.18 -5.01 -6.48
N THR A 36 13.33 -5.63 -6.19
CA THR A 36 14.21 -6.12 -7.24
C THR A 36 13.59 -7.36 -7.90
N LYS A 37 13.98 -7.66 -9.15
CA LYS A 37 13.47 -8.84 -9.90
C LYS A 37 13.85 -10.17 -9.26
N ASP A 38 14.96 -10.20 -8.52
CA ASP A 38 15.48 -11.38 -7.79
C ASP A 38 14.89 -11.51 -6.38
N ALA A 39 14.04 -10.59 -5.94
CA ALA A 39 13.40 -10.67 -4.63
C ALA A 39 12.46 -11.89 -4.53
N LEU A 40 12.40 -12.45 -3.31
CA LEU A 40 11.58 -13.62 -2.99
C LEU A 40 10.63 -13.30 -1.83
N PHE A 41 9.42 -13.83 -1.90
CA PHE A 41 8.40 -13.66 -0.88
C PHE A 41 7.86 -15.02 -0.44
N ALA A 42 7.70 -15.25 0.87
CA ALA A 42 7.19 -16.52 1.37
C ALA A 42 6.50 -16.39 2.75
N THR A 43 5.67 -17.39 3.04
CA THR A 43 5.10 -17.63 4.37
C THR A 43 5.49 -19.04 4.85
N PRO A 44 6.79 -19.30 5.14
CA PRO A 44 7.37 -20.64 5.21
C PRO A 44 7.20 -21.33 6.59
N GLY A 45 6.32 -20.85 7.46
CA GLY A 45 6.15 -21.38 8.82
C GLY A 45 5.92 -22.88 8.87
N VAL A 46 5.20 -23.45 7.90
CA VAL A 46 4.91 -24.90 7.82
C VAL A 46 6.17 -25.77 7.74
N ASN A 47 7.27 -25.24 7.21
CA ASN A 47 8.54 -25.94 7.09
C ASN A 47 9.22 -26.21 8.45
N ILE A 48 8.77 -25.51 9.52
CA ILE A 48 9.28 -25.64 10.88
C ILE A 48 8.16 -25.97 11.88
N GLY A 49 7.04 -26.52 11.40
CA GLY A 49 5.92 -26.91 12.26
C GLY A 49 5.06 -25.74 12.79
N LEU A 50 5.20 -24.55 12.23
CA LEU A 50 4.39 -23.37 12.56
C LEU A 50 3.52 -22.96 11.36
N PHE A 51 2.39 -22.33 11.64
CA PHE A 51 1.59 -21.70 10.60
C PHE A 51 1.79 -20.18 10.62
N CYS A 52 1.97 -19.56 9.46
CA CYS A 52 2.16 -18.10 9.37
C CYS A 52 0.84 -17.34 9.62
N SER A 53 0.27 -17.50 10.84
CA SER A 53 -1.06 -17.00 11.19
C SER A 53 -1.16 -15.48 11.20
N THR A 54 -0.16 -14.77 11.76
CA THR A 54 -0.14 -13.31 11.72
C THR A 54 0.26 -12.74 10.34
N PRO A 55 1.25 -13.30 9.62
CA PRO A 55 1.55 -12.89 8.25
C PRO A 55 0.36 -13.02 7.29
N MET A 56 -0.44 -14.10 7.41
CA MET A 56 -1.59 -14.29 6.52
C MET A 56 -2.61 -13.15 6.61
N VAL A 57 -2.75 -12.49 7.76
CA VAL A 57 -3.72 -11.40 7.94
C VAL A 57 -3.45 -10.24 6.97
N ALA A 58 -2.20 -9.81 6.85
CA ALA A 58 -1.83 -8.74 5.93
C ALA A 58 -1.83 -9.21 4.48
N VAL A 59 -1.24 -10.38 4.21
CA VAL A 59 -1.05 -10.88 2.84
C VAL A 59 -2.39 -11.25 2.19
N SER A 60 -3.31 -11.90 2.91
CA SER A 60 -4.63 -12.28 2.38
C SER A 60 -5.55 -11.10 2.07
N ARG A 61 -5.22 -9.90 2.57
CA ARG A 61 -5.91 -8.65 2.23
C ARG A 61 -5.38 -7.98 0.95
N LYS A 62 -4.31 -8.52 0.38
CA LYS A 62 -3.68 -7.99 -0.84
C LYS A 62 -3.81 -8.94 -2.03
N ILE A 63 -3.84 -10.24 -1.79
CA ILE A 63 -3.87 -11.26 -2.85
C ILE A 63 -5.10 -12.16 -2.72
N ASN A 64 -5.44 -12.84 -3.80
CA ASN A 64 -6.55 -13.79 -3.84
C ASN A 64 -6.31 -15.02 -2.94
N ARG A 65 -7.39 -15.67 -2.51
CA ARG A 65 -7.35 -16.79 -1.55
C ARG A 65 -6.52 -17.98 -2.04
N LYS A 66 -6.54 -18.32 -3.34
CA LYS A 66 -5.81 -19.50 -3.85
C LYS A 66 -4.30 -19.31 -3.82
N PRO A 67 -3.71 -18.22 -4.36
CA PRO A 67 -2.30 -17.91 -4.16
C PRO A 67 -1.90 -17.87 -2.69
N MET A 68 -2.73 -17.22 -1.82
CA MET A 68 -2.45 -17.16 -0.40
C MET A 68 -2.36 -18.54 0.24
N MET A 69 -3.34 -19.40 0.01
CA MET A 69 -3.34 -20.76 0.55
C MET A 69 -2.17 -21.60 0.03
N LYS A 70 -1.79 -21.44 -1.24
CA LYS A 70 -0.59 -22.10 -1.78
C LYS A 70 0.65 -21.70 -0.97
N MET A 71 0.89 -20.40 -0.80
CA MET A 71 2.04 -19.89 -0.01
C MET A 71 2.03 -20.41 1.43
N LEU A 72 0.86 -20.45 2.08
CA LEU A 72 0.72 -20.89 3.47
C LEU A 72 0.94 -22.38 3.66
N LEU A 73 0.41 -23.21 2.74
CA LEU A 73 0.41 -24.67 2.87
C LEU A 73 1.71 -25.29 2.38
N THR A 74 2.36 -24.72 1.38
CA THR A 74 3.63 -25.22 0.85
C THR A 74 4.86 -24.61 1.49
N GLY A 75 4.75 -23.37 1.99
CA GLY A 75 5.89 -22.61 2.46
C GLY A 75 6.89 -22.22 1.36
N GLU A 76 6.55 -22.49 0.08
CA GLU A 76 7.42 -22.21 -1.05
C GLU A 76 7.55 -20.71 -1.32
N PRO A 77 8.76 -20.22 -1.65
CA PRO A 77 8.96 -18.85 -2.05
C PRO A 77 8.40 -18.58 -3.46
N ILE A 78 7.81 -17.41 -3.62
CA ILE A 78 7.41 -16.87 -4.92
C ILE A 78 8.37 -15.78 -5.38
N LYS A 79 8.60 -15.69 -6.69
CA LYS A 79 9.44 -14.66 -7.32
C LYS A 79 8.70 -13.33 -7.47
N ALA A 80 9.44 -12.25 -7.65
CA ALA A 80 8.92 -10.89 -7.77
C ALA A 80 7.89 -10.72 -8.91
N ASP A 81 8.12 -11.33 -10.07
CA ASP A 81 7.18 -11.22 -11.19
C ASP A 81 5.81 -11.84 -10.84
N TYR A 82 5.79 -13.02 -10.20
CA TYR A 82 4.54 -13.63 -9.74
C TYR A 82 3.92 -12.85 -8.57
N ALA A 83 4.73 -12.30 -7.66
CA ALA A 83 4.24 -11.43 -6.57
C ALA A 83 3.55 -10.17 -7.12
N LYS A 84 4.02 -9.61 -8.24
CA LYS A 84 3.37 -8.53 -8.99
C LYS A 84 2.06 -9.01 -9.63
N GLU A 85 2.08 -10.14 -10.32
CA GLU A 85 0.89 -10.71 -10.99
C GLU A 85 -0.27 -10.92 -10.02
N ILE A 86 0.00 -11.45 -8.82
CA ILE A 86 -1.05 -11.70 -7.81
C ILE A 86 -1.40 -10.47 -6.95
N GLY A 87 -0.73 -9.33 -7.14
CA GLY A 87 -1.03 -8.06 -6.45
C GLY A 87 -0.38 -7.90 -5.08
N LEU A 88 0.61 -8.72 -4.73
CA LEU A 88 1.37 -8.56 -3.48
C LEU A 88 2.29 -7.33 -3.52
N ILE A 89 2.86 -7.02 -4.69
CA ILE A 89 3.66 -5.83 -4.95
C ILE A 89 3.15 -5.09 -6.18
N ASN A 90 3.47 -3.79 -6.28
CA ASN A 90 3.08 -2.95 -7.43
C ASN A 90 3.93 -3.22 -8.67
N ASP A 91 5.25 -3.35 -8.50
CA ASP A 91 6.17 -3.62 -9.62
C ASP A 91 7.54 -4.12 -9.12
N CYS A 92 8.36 -4.63 -10.07
CA CYS A 92 9.73 -5.01 -9.79
C CYS A 92 10.69 -4.44 -10.86
N PHE A 93 11.90 -4.08 -10.43
CA PHE A 93 12.91 -3.41 -11.25
C PHE A 93 14.26 -4.12 -11.14
N SER A 94 15.18 -3.80 -12.04
CA SER A 94 16.57 -4.19 -11.84
C SER A 94 17.14 -3.52 -10.58
N LYS A 95 18.12 -4.14 -9.94
CA LYS A 95 18.77 -3.62 -8.73
C LYS A 95 19.25 -2.18 -8.88
N SER A 96 19.79 -1.83 -10.05
CA SER A 96 20.26 -0.48 -10.36
C SER A 96 19.14 0.55 -10.51
N LYS A 97 17.92 0.14 -10.92
CA LYS A 97 16.79 1.05 -11.17
C LYS A 97 15.85 1.20 -9.97
N LEU A 98 15.75 0.19 -9.10
CA LEU A 98 14.77 0.16 -8.00
C LEU A 98 14.75 1.46 -7.18
N ASN A 99 15.92 1.93 -6.76
CA ASN A 99 15.99 3.13 -5.91
C ASN A 99 15.41 4.37 -6.60
N ASN A 100 15.80 4.59 -7.85
CA ASN A 100 15.36 5.76 -8.61
C ASN A 100 13.85 5.71 -8.92
N GLU A 101 13.32 4.54 -9.30
CA GLU A 101 11.89 4.39 -9.59
C GLU A 101 11.05 4.59 -8.33
N VAL A 102 11.44 4.01 -7.20
CA VAL A 102 10.73 4.22 -5.92
C VAL A 102 10.79 5.68 -5.48
N LEU A 103 11.94 6.35 -5.62
CA LEU A 103 12.06 7.78 -5.31
C LEU A 103 11.21 8.68 -6.20
N LYS A 104 11.06 8.36 -7.49
CA LYS A 104 10.14 9.10 -8.39
C LYS A 104 8.70 9.02 -7.88
N ILE A 105 8.25 7.83 -7.48
CA ILE A 105 6.89 7.62 -6.95
C ILE A 105 6.72 8.34 -5.63
N ALA A 106 7.68 8.21 -4.71
CA ALA A 106 7.64 8.89 -3.41
C ALA A 106 7.58 10.42 -3.59
N LYS A 107 8.38 11.01 -4.48
CA LYS A 107 8.35 12.44 -4.81
C LYS A 107 7.00 12.86 -5.41
N LYS A 108 6.43 12.02 -6.30
CA LYS A 108 5.10 12.28 -6.87
C LYS A 108 4.01 12.31 -5.80
N ILE A 109 4.06 11.40 -4.82
CA ILE A 109 3.13 11.39 -3.68
C ILE A 109 3.38 12.60 -2.78
N ALA A 110 4.64 12.89 -2.45
CA ALA A 110 5.01 14.01 -1.59
C ALA A 110 4.69 15.38 -2.20
N SER A 111 4.50 15.48 -3.52
CA SER A 111 4.06 16.71 -4.19
C SER A 111 2.56 17.00 -4.06
N LYS A 112 1.79 16.14 -3.40
CA LYS A 112 0.35 16.31 -3.18
C LYS A 112 0.10 16.92 -1.79
N SER A 113 -1.12 17.44 -1.58
CA SER A 113 -1.54 17.89 -0.25
C SER A 113 -1.42 16.77 0.77
N ASN A 114 -0.65 16.98 1.83
CA ASN A 114 -0.51 16.01 2.93
C ASN A 114 -1.85 15.78 3.66
N LEU A 115 -2.68 16.81 3.76
CA LEU A 115 -4.01 16.71 4.35
C LEU A 115 -4.89 15.75 3.53
N THR A 116 -4.94 15.94 2.21
CA THR A 116 -5.74 15.09 1.31
C THR A 116 -5.25 13.64 1.34
N ILE A 117 -3.93 13.41 1.30
CA ILE A 117 -3.34 12.08 1.39
C ILE A 117 -3.70 11.41 2.73
N LYS A 118 -3.58 12.13 3.85
CA LYS A 118 -3.95 11.63 5.18
C LYS A 118 -5.43 11.21 5.22
N ILE A 119 -6.34 12.11 4.83
CA ILE A 119 -7.78 11.84 4.81
C ILE A 119 -8.09 10.64 3.92
N GLY A 120 -7.53 10.62 2.71
CA GLY A 120 -7.74 9.54 1.75
C GLY A 120 -7.27 8.19 2.26
N LYS A 121 -6.03 8.09 2.77
CA LYS A 121 -5.49 6.85 3.32
C LYS A 121 -6.32 6.30 4.47
N GLN A 122 -6.63 7.12 5.46
CA GLN A 122 -7.43 6.71 6.62
C GLN A 122 -8.84 6.28 6.20
N THR A 123 -9.47 7.01 5.29
CA THR A 123 -10.80 6.68 4.78
C THR A 123 -10.78 5.37 4.00
N PHE A 124 -9.77 5.15 3.17
CA PHE A 124 -9.61 3.94 2.37
C PHE A 124 -9.58 2.68 3.24
N TYR A 125 -8.68 2.61 4.22
CA TYR A 125 -8.57 1.43 5.07
C TYR A 125 -9.81 1.24 5.95
N LYS A 126 -10.38 2.30 6.48
CA LYS A 126 -11.55 2.22 7.35
C LYS A 126 -12.79 1.72 6.60
N GLN A 127 -13.02 2.16 5.37
CA GLN A 127 -14.20 1.76 4.60
C GLN A 127 -14.15 0.28 4.16
N LEU A 128 -12.96 -0.30 3.99
CA LEU A 128 -12.80 -1.71 3.61
C LEU A 128 -13.38 -2.69 4.63
N GLU A 129 -13.45 -2.28 5.89
CA GLU A 129 -14.02 -3.09 6.99
C GLU A 129 -15.53 -2.83 7.21
N MET A 130 -16.17 -2.04 6.32
CA MET A 130 -17.56 -1.65 6.48
C MET A 130 -18.49 -2.37 5.47
N PRO A 131 -19.75 -2.66 5.84
CA PRO A 131 -20.78 -2.98 4.86
C PRO A 131 -20.96 -1.85 3.85
N LEU A 132 -21.28 -2.19 2.59
CA LEU A 132 -21.30 -1.26 1.45
C LEU A 132 -22.03 0.07 1.72
N ARG A 133 -23.24 0.01 2.26
CA ARG A 133 -24.03 1.21 2.55
C ARG A 133 -23.37 2.13 3.59
N LYS A 134 -22.75 1.54 4.63
CA LYS A 134 -22.01 2.29 5.65
C LYS A 134 -20.71 2.85 5.08
N ALA A 135 -20.02 2.11 4.19
CA ALA A 135 -18.84 2.58 3.50
C ALA A 135 -19.12 3.84 2.68
N TYR A 136 -20.20 3.85 1.86
CA TYR A 136 -20.59 5.04 1.11
C TYR A 136 -20.98 6.22 2.00
N ALA A 137 -21.74 6.00 3.08
CA ALA A 137 -22.08 7.07 4.02
C ALA A 137 -20.84 7.68 4.68
N HIS A 138 -19.89 6.83 5.08
CA HIS A 138 -18.62 7.27 5.66
C HIS A 138 -17.77 8.05 4.65
N THR A 139 -17.57 7.52 3.45
CA THR A 139 -16.73 8.14 2.41
C THR A 139 -17.32 9.45 1.90
N SER A 140 -18.66 9.55 1.74
CA SER A 140 -19.34 10.80 1.40
C SER A 140 -19.08 11.90 2.44
N LYS A 141 -19.17 11.56 3.73
CA LYS A 141 -18.84 12.51 4.81
C LYS A 141 -17.38 12.96 4.73
N MET A 142 -16.45 12.02 4.51
CA MET A 142 -15.02 12.36 4.40
C MET A 142 -14.72 13.19 3.15
N MET A 143 -15.42 12.94 2.04
CA MET A 143 -15.32 13.77 0.82
C MET A 143 -15.77 15.21 1.09
N THR A 144 -16.90 15.40 1.78
CA THR A 144 -17.39 16.73 2.16
C THR A 144 -16.33 17.47 3.01
N ILE A 145 -15.79 16.80 4.03
CA ILE A 145 -14.74 17.39 4.87
C ILE A 145 -13.53 17.80 4.01
N ASN A 146 -13.08 16.92 3.10
CA ASN A 146 -11.93 17.23 2.24
C ASN A 146 -12.23 18.41 1.28
N MET A 147 -13.44 18.50 0.74
CA MET A 147 -13.84 19.62 -0.14
C MET A 147 -13.89 20.97 0.57
N MET A 148 -14.14 20.98 1.87
CA MET A 148 -14.12 22.22 2.67
C MET A 148 -12.72 22.71 3.01
N ALA A 149 -11.69 21.86 2.82
CA ALA A 149 -10.31 22.21 3.10
C ALA A 149 -9.78 23.29 2.16
N MET A 150 -8.82 24.10 2.65
CA MET A 150 -8.17 25.14 1.85
C MET A 150 -7.41 24.55 0.66
N ASP A 151 -6.78 23.39 0.84
CA ASP A 151 -6.04 22.70 -0.22
C ASP A 151 -6.97 22.20 -1.35
N ALA A 152 -8.22 21.85 -1.04
CA ALA A 152 -9.19 21.49 -2.09
C ALA A 152 -9.57 22.71 -2.94
N LYS A 153 -9.82 23.86 -2.30
CA LYS A 153 -10.10 25.12 -2.99
C LYS A 153 -8.92 25.57 -3.84
N GLU A 154 -7.71 25.51 -3.28
CA GLU A 154 -6.46 25.83 -4.00
C GLU A 154 -6.26 24.89 -5.20
N GLY A 155 -6.47 23.58 -5.03
CA GLY A 155 -6.33 22.61 -6.10
C GLY A 155 -7.29 22.85 -7.26
N ILE A 156 -8.55 23.20 -6.96
CA ILE A 156 -9.56 23.53 -7.97
C ILE A 156 -9.20 24.84 -8.68
N SER A 157 -8.84 25.90 -7.95
CA SER A 157 -8.43 27.18 -8.52
C SER A 157 -7.20 27.02 -9.43
N ALA A 158 -6.15 26.35 -8.92
CA ALA A 158 -4.93 26.08 -9.69
C ALA A 158 -5.20 25.28 -10.97
N PHE A 159 -6.14 24.32 -10.93
CA PHE A 159 -6.55 23.56 -12.11
C PHE A 159 -7.23 24.44 -13.16
N LEU A 160 -8.18 25.30 -12.75
CA LEU A 160 -8.88 26.22 -13.65
C LEU A 160 -7.92 27.25 -14.26
N GLU A 161 -6.98 27.76 -13.47
CA GLU A 161 -5.97 28.74 -13.87
C GLU A 161 -4.77 28.11 -14.59
N LYS A 162 -4.72 26.78 -14.76
CA LYS A 162 -3.63 26.02 -15.40
C LYS A 162 -2.25 26.28 -14.77
N ARG A 163 -2.20 26.50 -13.47
CA ARG A 163 -0.96 26.70 -12.69
C ARG A 163 -0.70 25.53 -11.73
N LYS A 164 0.48 25.47 -11.16
CA LYS A 164 0.80 24.52 -10.10
C LYS A 164 0.14 24.95 -8.78
N PRO A 165 -0.49 24.02 -8.03
CA PRO A 165 -1.05 24.33 -6.71
C PRO A 165 0.04 24.54 -5.67
N VAL A 166 -0.27 25.36 -4.66
CA VAL A 166 0.59 25.64 -3.49
C VAL A 166 -0.15 25.13 -2.24
N TRP A 167 0.23 23.94 -1.78
CA TRP A 167 -0.44 23.28 -0.67
C TRP A 167 -0.12 23.94 0.68
N LYS A 168 -1.14 24.20 1.48
CA LYS A 168 -1.05 24.74 2.84
C LYS A 168 -1.26 23.67 3.91
N ASN A 169 -1.73 22.48 3.51
CA ASN A 169 -2.03 21.34 4.38
C ASN A 169 -3.12 21.65 5.43
N LYS A 170 -4.10 22.47 5.05
CA LYS A 170 -5.21 22.94 5.90
C LYS A 170 -6.55 22.81 5.19
#